data_3caddff6552329dd8077b39d08961231
#
_entry.id   3caddff6552329dd8077b39d08961231
#
_cell.length_a   1.000
_cell.length_b   1.000
_cell.length_c   1.000
_cell.angle_alpha   90.00
_cell.angle_beta   90.00
_cell.angle_gamma   90.00
#
_symmetry.space_group_name_H-M   'P 1'
#
loop_
_entity.id
_entity.type
_entity.pdbx_description
1 polymer ?
#
loop_
_entity_poly.entity_id
_entity_poly.type
_entity_poly.pdbx_seq_one_letter_code
_entity_poly.pdbx_strand_id
1 'polypeptide(L)'
;MILKRLLINTLVLLVFYSVAKAEESAAPAPCKKIAEVCEAAGFIKGDWKNGDGLWRDCVNPIIQGVKSAPGASKPLPIVDAKSITACKAKHPKFGGGKVGK
;
A
#
# COMPACT_ATOMS: atom_id res chain seq x y z
N MET A 1 -26.42 -45.09 10.90
CA MET A 1 -26.98 -43.99 10.08
C MET A 1 -26.74 -42.60 10.69
N ILE A 2 -26.95 -42.42 11.98
CA ILE A 2 -26.76 -41.11 12.66
C ILE A 2 -25.30 -40.70 12.69
N LEU A 3 -24.35 -41.61 12.85
CA LEU A 3 -22.92 -41.39 12.88
C LEU A 3 -22.34 -40.81 11.57
N LYS A 4 -22.88 -41.20 10.44
CA LYS A 4 -22.42 -40.71 9.12
C LYS A 4 -22.77 -39.27 8.89
N ARG A 5 -23.89 -38.78 9.41
CA ARG A 5 -24.32 -37.39 9.29
C ARG A 5 -23.45 -36.43 10.15
N LEU A 6 -23.04 -36.89 11.30
CA LEU A 6 -22.17 -36.14 12.18
C LEU A 6 -20.77 -35.92 11.61
N LEU A 7 -20.23 -36.93 10.94
CA LEU A 7 -18.91 -36.87 10.29
C LEU A 7 -18.89 -35.87 9.12
N ILE A 8 -19.95 -35.80 8.33
CA ILE A 8 -20.08 -34.89 7.20
C ILE A 8 -20.10 -33.42 7.68
N ASN A 9 -20.81 -33.14 8.76
CA ASN A 9 -20.88 -31.78 9.33
C ASN A 9 -19.53 -31.29 9.85
N THR A 10 -18.73 -32.16 10.43
CA THR A 10 -17.40 -31.81 10.93
C THR A 10 -16.44 -31.44 9.82
N LEU A 11 -16.50 -32.10 8.67
CA LEU A 11 -15.67 -31.83 7.50
C LEU A 11 -16.00 -30.46 6.87
N VAL A 12 -17.27 -30.09 6.81
CA VAL A 12 -17.71 -28.80 6.26
C VAL A 12 -17.19 -27.63 7.09
N LEU A 13 -17.17 -27.75 8.40
CA LEU A 13 -16.64 -26.70 9.29
C LEU A 13 -15.15 -26.45 9.11
N LEU A 14 -14.35 -27.47 8.85
CA LEU A 14 -12.91 -27.36 8.63
C LEU A 14 -12.56 -26.59 7.35
N VAL A 15 -13.36 -26.74 6.30
CA VAL A 15 -13.16 -26.05 5.03
C VAL A 15 -13.36 -24.52 5.17
N PHE A 16 -14.33 -24.10 5.96
CA PHE A 16 -14.57 -22.67 6.21
C PHE A 16 -13.42 -21.97 6.90
N TYR A 17 -12.75 -22.63 7.83
CA TYR A 17 -11.61 -22.05 8.55
C TYR A 17 -10.42 -21.75 7.65
N SER A 18 -10.16 -22.60 6.66
CA SER A 18 -9.04 -22.42 5.74
C SER A 18 -9.19 -21.21 4.83
N VAL A 19 -10.42 -20.88 4.41
CA VAL A 19 -10.71 -19.74 3.54
C VAL A 19 -10.53 -18.41 4.27
N ALA A 20 -10.95 -18.30 5.52
CA ALA A 20 -10.84 -17.09 6.31
C ALA A 20 -9.39 -16.65 6.53
N LYS A 21 -8.46 -17.58 6.75
CA LYS A 21 -7.04 -17.29 6.94
C LYS A 21 -6.35 -16.80 5.68
N ALA A 22 -6.76 -17.28 4.51
CA ALA A 22 -6.18 -16.87 3.23
C ALA A 22 -6.51 -15.42 2.89
N GLU A 23 -7.67 -14.91 3.27
CA GLU A 23 -8.09 -13.54 3.02
C GLU A 23 -7.30 -12.52 3.86
N GLU A 24 -7.00 -12.82 5.10
CA GLU A 24 -6.25 -11.94 5.99
C GLU A 24 -4.80 -11.71 5.56
N SER A 25 -4.17 -12.70 4.93
CA SER A 25 -2.77 -12.61 4.51
C SER A 25 -2.58 -11.85 3.19
N ALA A 26 -3.65 -11.50 2.48
CA ALA A 26 -3.58 -10.88 1.15
C ALA A 26 -3.59 -9.34 1.18
N ALA A 27 -3.79 -8.70 2.32
CA ALA A 27 -3.83 -7.24 2.43
C ALA A 27 -2.43 -6.62 2.23
N PRO A 28 -2.24 -5.68 1.29
CA PRO A 28 -0.93 -5.04 1.10
C PRO A 28 -0.56 -4.14 2.29
N ALA A 29 0.74 -4.05 2.58
CA ALA A 29 1.25 -3.15 3.60
C ALA A 29 0.97 -1.68 3.22
N PRO A 30 0.67 -0.79 4.19
CA PRO A 30 0.29 0.59 3.88
C PRO A 30 1.36 1.37 3.13
N CYS A 31 2.63 1.22 3.46
CA CYS A 31 3.72 1.91 2.77
C CYS A 31 3.88 1.42 1.32
N LYS A 32 3.77 0.12 1.11
CA LYS A 32 3.81 -0.48 -0.23
C LYS A 32 2.67 0.04 -1.10
N LYS A 33 1.49 0.19 -0.53
CA LYS A 33 0.32 0.73 -1.22
C LYS A 33 0.57 2.15 -1.73
N ILE A 34 1.22 3.00 -0.95
CA ILE A 34 1.56 4.36 -1.35
C ILE A 34 2.49 4.35 -2.57
N ALA A 35 3.54 3.54 -2.53
CA ALA A 35 4.46 3.39 -3.66
C ALA A 35 3.75 2.87 -4.91
N GLU A 36 2.87 1.89 -4.77
CA GLU A 36 2.10 1.33 -5.88
C GLU A 36 1.17 2.37 -6.53
N VAL A 37 0.52 3.21 -5.74
CA VAL A 37 -0.32 4.30 -6.25
C VAL A 37 0.52 5.29 -7.03
N CYS A 38 1.71 5.63 -6.55
CA CYS A 38 2.65 6.51 -7.26
C CYS A 38 3.11 5.91 -8.59
N GLU A 39 3.45 4.63 -8.61
CA GLU A 39 3.83 3.93 -9.83
C GLU A 39 2.68 3.91 -10.84
N ALA A 40 1.47 3.62 -10.39
CA ALA A 40 0.28 3.63 -11.24
C ALA A 40 -0.01 5.02 -11.83
N ALA A 41 0.37 6.08 -11.12
CA ALA A 41 0.23 7.46 -11.61
C ALA A 41 1.33 7.87 -12.59
N GLY A 42 2.29 6.99 -12.87
CA GLY A 42 3.34 7.22 -13.86
C GLY A 42 4.65 7.75 -13.30
N PHE A 43 4.83 7.75 -11.98
CA PHE A 43 6.12 8.11 -11.39
C PHE A 43 7.08 6.93 -11.46
N ILE A 44 8.33 7.20 -11.80
CA ILE A 44 9.32 6.19 -12.14
C ILE A 44 10.52 6.29 -11.19
N LYS A 45 10.94 5.15 -10.66
CA LYS A 45 12.10 5.07 -9.79
C LYS A 45 13.35 5.59 -10.49
N GLY A 46 13.99 6.59 -9.87
CA GLY A 46 15.22 7.19 -10.42
C GLY A 46 15.01 8.34 -11.40
N ASP A 47 13.79 8.66 -11.76
CA ASP A 47 13.47 9.68 -12.78
C ASP A 47 13.25 11.08 -12.22
N TRP A 48 13.84 11.37 -11.07
CA TRP A 48 13.66 12.66 -10.39
C TRP A 48 14.20 13.86 -11.16
N LYS A 49 15.19 13.67 -12.03
CA LYS A 49 15.75 14.75 -12.86
C LYS A 49 14.72 15.30 -13.85
N ASN A 50 13.80 14.46 -14.30
CA ASN A 50 12.71 14.83 -15.20
C ASN A 50 11.44 15.28 -14.43
N GLY A 51 11.45 15.28 -13.12
CA GLY A 51 10.29 15.63 -12.32
C GLY A 51 9.29 14.50 -12.15
N ASP A 52 9.63 13.27 -12.49
CA ASP A 52 8.78 12.08 -12.45
C ASP A 52 9.30 11.03 -11.46
N GLY A 53 10.14 11.39 -10.50
CA GLY A 53 10.75 10.44 -9.57
C GLY A 53 9.74 9.82 -8.62
N LEU A 54 9.75 8.50 -8.52
CA LEU A 54 8.85 7.77 -7.60
C LEU A 54 8.96 8.30 -6.16
N TRP A 55 10.17 8.46 -5.67
CA TRP A 55 10.42 8.88 -4.29
C TRP A 55 10.37 10.40 -4.11
N ARG A 56 11.21 11.13 -4.81
CA ARG A 56 11.34 12.58 -4.64
C ARG A 56 10.12 13.37 -5.08
N ASP A 57 9.42 12.91 -6.11
CA ASP A 57 8.33 13.66 -6.73
C ASP A 57 6.95 13.12 -6.37
N CYS A 58 6.85 11.94 -5.74
CA CYS A 58 5.57 11.34 -5.37
C CYS A 58 5.51 10.85 -3.92
N VAL A 59 6.24 9.81 -3.55
CA VAL A 59 6.13 9.18 -2.22
C VAL A 59 6.50 10.17 -1.11
N ASN A 60 7.67 10.82 -1.22
CA ASN A 60 8.13 11.73 -0.18
C ASN A 60 7.19 12.93 0.03
N PRO A 61 6.74 13.63 -1.04
CA PRO A 61 5.75 14.70 -0.86
C PRO A 61 4.46 14.24 -0.20
N ILE A 62 3.94 13.08 -0.57
CA ILE A 62 2.70 12.53 0.02
C ILE A 62 2.89 12.29 1.51
N ILE A 63 3.96 11.62 1.90
CA ILE A 63 4.24 11.31 3.30
C ILE A 63 4.48 12.58 4.11
N GLN A 64 5.17 13.56 3.55
CA GLN A 64 5.50 14.81 4.24
C GLN A 64 4.40 15.86 4.20
N GLY A 65 3.31 15.60 3.50
CA GLY A 65 2.19 16.53 3.40
C GLY A 65 2.44 17.72 2.48
N VAL A 66 3.38 17.60 1.56
CA VAL A 66 3.69 18.62 0.55
C VAL A 66 2.74 18.45 -0.63
N LYS A 67 2.12 19.54 -1.09
CA LYS A 67 1.12 19.47 -2.18
C LYS A 67 1.71 19.08 -3.52
N SER A 68 2.94 19.51 -3.81
CA SER A 68 3.68 19.11 -5.00
C SER A 68 5.17 19.33 -4.78
N ALA A 69 5.98 18.47 -5.39
CA ALA A 69 7.42 18.61 -5.34
C ALA A 69 7.88 19.74 -6.29
N PRO A 70 8.88 20.54 -5.90
CA PRO A 70 9.45 21.52 -6.82
C PRO A 70 9.98 20.87 -8.10
N GLY A 71 9.51 21.34 -9.25
CA GLY A 71 9.88 20.80 -10.54
C GLY A 71 9.17 19.52 -10.95
N ALA A 72 8.17 19.08 -10.21
CA ALA A 72 7.38 17.90 -10.58
C ALA A 72 6.61 18.13 -11.88
N SER A 73 6.62 17.14 -12.76
CA SER A 73 5.95 17.22 -14.06
C SER A 73 4.48 16.80 -14.01
N LYS A 74 4.05 16.17 -12.92
CA LYS A 74 2.70 15.63 -12.75
C LYS A 74 2.14 15.99 -11.39
N PRO A 75 0.79 16.09 -11.29
CA PRO A 75 0.16 16.24 -9.98
C PRO A 75 0.28 14.96 -9.16
N LEU A 76 0.27 15.09 -7.85
CA LEU A 76 0.29 13.95 -6.95
C LEU A 76 -1.03 13.16 -7.04
N PRO A 77 -0.98 11.82 -7.01
CA PRO A 77 -2.17 11.02 -6.89
C PRO A 77 -2.78 11.16 -5.50
N ILE A 78 -4.06 10.87 -5.40
CA ILE A 78 -4.77 10.89 -4.11
C ILE A 78 -4.52 9.55 -3.40
N VAL A 79 -3.98 9.63 -2.19
CA VAL A 79 -3.75 8.46 -1.33
C VAL A 79 -4.61 8.58 -0.09
N ASP A 80 -5.21 7.47 0.32
CA ASP A 80 -6.03 7.36 1.51
C ASP A 80 -5.24 7.80 2.76
N ALA A 81 -5.82 8.73 3.53
CA ALA A 81 -5.21 9.26 4.75
C ALA A 81 -4.90 8.16 5.78
N LYS A 82 -5.72 7.13 5.86
CA LYS A 82 -5.49 5.99 6.76
C LYS A 82 -4.23 5.22 6.40
N SER A 83 -3.98 5.05 5.11
CA SER A 83 -2.76 4.38 4.62
C SER A 83 -1.51 5.19 4.95
N ILE A 84 -1.57 6.50 4.78
CA ILE A 84 -0.47 7.41 5.13
C ILE A 84 -0.17 7.35 6.62
N THR A 85 -1.19 7.47 7.47
CA THR A 85 -1.04 7.41 8.93
C THR A 85 -0.48 6.07 9.38
N ALA A 86 -1.00 4.96 8.85
CA ALA A 86 -0.54 3.62 9.19
C ALA A 86 0.91 3.38 8.76
N CYS A 87 1.29 3.88 7.58
CA CYS A 87 2.66 3.79 7.09
C CYS A 87 3.63 4.55 8.01
N LYS A 88 3.31 5.77 8.35
CA LYS A 88 4.14 6.60 9.24
C LYS A 88 4.28 6.00 10.64
N ALA A 89 3.22 5.39 11.16
CA ALA A 89 3.24 4.74 12.46
C ALA A 89 4.17 3.52 12.50
N LYS A 90 4.15 2.70 11.45
CA LYS A 90 4.97 1.49 11.37
C LYS A 90 6.40 1.75 10.89
N HIS A 91 6.58 2.72 10.01
CA HIS A 91 7.86 3.03 9.38
C HIS A 91 8.10 4.53 9.40
N PRO A 92 8.50 5.11 10.56
CA PRO A 92 8.63 6.57 10.72
C PRO A 92 9.58 7.25 9.75
N LYS A 93 10.56 6.51 9.21
CA LYS A 93 11.55 7.07 8.27
C LYS A 93 11.15 6.94 6.81
N PHE A 94 10.11 6.15 6.52
CA PHE A 94 9.66 5.96 5.15
C PHE A 94 9.15 7.27 4.56
N GLY A 95 9.60 7.60 3.35
CA GLY A 95 9.19 8.83 2.69
C GLY A 95 9.74 10.11 3.28
N GLY A 96 10.71 10.03 4.19
CA GLY A 96 11.32 11.18 4.85
C GLY A 96 12.48 11.83 4.08
N GLY A 97 12.77 11.35 2.88
CA GLY A 97 13.87 11.85 2.07
C GLY A 97 13.57 13.18 1.37
N LYS A 98 14.49 13.60 0.49
CA LYS A 98 14.39 14.85 -0.24
C LYS A 98 13.14 14.89 -1.13
N VAL A 99 12.49 16.03 -1.17
CA VAL A 99 11.35 16.34 -2.03
C VAL A 99 11.83 17.16 -3.21
N GLY A 100 11.56 16.70 -4.44
CA GLY A 100 11.95 17.38 -5.66
C GLY A 100 13.44 17.28 -6.00
N LYS A 101 13.89 18.21 -6.82
CA LYS A 101 15.27 18.26 -7.31
C LYS A 101 16.30 18.73 -6.29
#